data_513cfc9cde3162e34e7b927dca115a45
#
_entry.id   513cfc9cde3162e34e7b927dca115a45
#
_cell.length_a   1.000
_cell.length_b   1.000
_cell.length_c   1.000
_cell.angle_alpha   90.00
_cell.angle_beta   90.00
_cell.angle_gamma   90.00
#
_symmetry.space_group_name_H-M   'P 1'
#
loop_
_entity.id
_entity.type
_entity.pdbx_description
1 polymer ?
#
loop_
_entity_poly.entity_id
_entity_poly.type
_entity_poly.pdbx_seq_one_letter_code
_entity_poly.pdbx_strand_id
1 'polypeptide(L)' 'MEGLNIALDGRKRIGQAQGILMERHGIDEDQAFAVLKRYSQDHNIKLRDLAEQLVATRSLPQP' A
#
# COMPACT_ATOMS: atom_id res chain seq x y z
N MET A 1 -15.21 -12.72 13.97
CA MET A 1 -13.76 -12.76 13.93
C MET A 1 -13.20 -11.87 12.86
N GLU A 2 -13.59 -12.09 11.65
CA GLU A 2 -13.04 -11.28 10.55
C GLU A 2 -13.35 -9.81 10.70
N GLY A 3 -14.53 -9.50 11.19
CA GLY A 3 -14.93 -8.11 11.34
C GLY A 3 -14.01 -7.32 12.24
N LEU A 4 -13.44 -7.98 13.23
CA LEU A 4 -12.56 -7.32 14.18
C LEU A 4 -11.18 -7.04 13.61
N ASN A 5 -10.84 -7.68 12.51
CA ASN A 5 -9.50 -7.58 11.94
C ASN A 5 -9.42 -6.65 10.73
N ILE A 6 -10.49 -5.94 10.43
CA ILE A 6 -10.50 -5.06 9.25
C ILE A 6 -9.39 -4.04 9.32
N ALA A 7 -9.24 -3.38 10.47
CA ALA A 7 -8.19 -2.37 10.63
C ALA A 7 -6.81 -2.99 10.57
N LEU A 8 -6.66 -4.17 11.19
CA LEU A 8 -5.37 -4.87 11.17
C LEU A 8 -5.04 -5.33 9.75
N ASP A 9 -6.05 -5.79 9.02
CA ASP A 9 -5.84 -6.19 7.64
C ASP A 9 -5.36 -5.02 6.79
N GLY A 10 -5.92 -3.85 7.02
CA GLY A 10 -5.48 -2.67 6.31
C GLY A 10 -4.02 -2.35 6.58
N ARG A 11 -3.63 -2.41 7.85
CA ARG A 11 -2.24 -2.18 8.22
C ARG A 11 -1.32 -3.22 7.63
N LYS A 12 -1.76 -4.46 7.63
CA LYS A 12 -0.97 -5.55 7.10
C LYS A 12 -0.74 -5.35 5.60
N ARG A 13 -1.79 -5.01 4.88
CA ARG A 13 -1.66 -4.76 3.44
C ARG A 13 -0.76 -3.58 3.16
N ILE A 14 -0.90 -2.52 3.93
CA ILE A 14 -0.04 -1.36 3.76
C ILE A 14 1.42 -1.74 4.02
N GLY A 15 1.68 -2.52 5.07
CA GLY A 15 3.03 -2.98 5.36
C GLY A 15 3.60 -3.83 4.24
N GLN A 16 2.78 -4.73 3.69
CA GLN A 16 3.22 -5.56 2.56
C GLN A 16 3.52 -4.69 1.34
N ALA A 17 2.67 -3.72 1.07
CA ALA A 17 2.88 -2.81 -0.06
C ALA A 17 4.16 -2.01 0.13
N GLN A 18 4.42 -1.54 1.36
CA GLN A 18 5.67 -0.84 1.65
C GLN A 18 6.86 -1.74 1.35
N GLY A 19 6.79 -3.00 1.76
CA GLY A 19 7.88 -3.94 1.51
C GLY A 19 8.16 -4.12 0.03
N ILE A 20 7.11 -4.19 -0.78
CA ILE A 20 7.26 -4.31 -2.22
C ILE A 20 7.97 -3.10 -2.80
N LEU A 21 7.56 -1.91 -2.38
CA LEU A 21 8.18 -0.68 -2.87
C LEU A 21 9.61 -0.54 -2.40
N MET A 22 9.87 -0.92 -1.16
CA MET A 22 11.23 -0.86 -0.62
C MET A 22 12.17 -1.72 -1.43
N GLU A 23 11.75 -2.91 -1.75
CA GLU A 23 12.59 -3.84 -2.50
C GLU A 23 12.74 -3.39 -3.95
N ARG A 24 11.64 -2.92 -4.54
CA ARG A 24 11.65 -2.56 -5.95
C ARG A 24 12.44 -1.30 -6.24
N HIS A 25 12.37 -0.32 -5.33
CA HIS A 25 12.97 1.00 -5.56
C HIS A 25 14.17 1.28 -4.66
N GLY A 26 14.50 0.37 -3.76
CA GLY A 26 15.64 0.58 -2.87
C GLY A 26 15.44 1.75 -1.93
N ILE A 27 14.21 1.94 -1.45
CA ILE A 27 13.87 3.03 -0.54
C ILE A 27 13.56 2.48 0.84
N ASP A 28 13.53 3.37 1.84
CA ASP A 28 13.23 2.94 3.20
C ASP A 28 11.71 2.93 3.44
N GLU A 29 11.34 2.51 4.64
CA GLU A 29 9.94 2.35 5.00
C GLU A 29 9.18 3.66 4.94
N ASP A 30 9.76 4.73 5.45
CA ASP A 30 9.11 6.03 5.46
C ASP A 30 8.91 6.52 4.03
N GLN A 31 9.90 6.35 3.17
CA GLN A 31 9.80 6.75 1.78
C GLN A 31 8.73 5.94 1.06
N ALA A 32 8.66 4.64 1.33
CA ALA A 32 7.64 3.78 0.73
C ALA A 32 6.25 4.23 1.14
N PHE A 33 6.07 4.56 2.40
CA PHE A 33 4.77 5.05 2.86
C PHE A 33 4.41 6.37 2.20
N ALA A 34 5.38 7.25 2.06
CA ALA A 34 5.15 8.54 1.40
C ALA A 34 4.71 8.35 -0.04
N VAL A 35 5.32 7.40 -0.74
CA VAL A 35 4.93 7.09 -2.12
C VAL A 35 3.48 6.62 -2.16
N LEU A 36 3.12 5.70 -1.28
CA LEU A 36 1.75 5.20 -1.23
C LEU A 36 0.76 6.30 -0.93
N LYS A 37 1.08 7.14 0.05
CA LYS A 37 0.19 8.21 0.47
C LYS A 37 -0.02 9.20 -0.66
N ARG A 38 1.05 9.59 -1.33
CA ARG A 38 0.97 10.54 -2.42
C ARG A 38 0.17 9.97 -3.58
N TYR A 39 0.44 8.73 -3.94
CA TYR A 39 -0.28 8.08 -5.02
C TYR A 39 -1.76 8.01 -4.70
N SER A 40 -2.07 7.66 -3.46
CA SER A 40 -3.46 7.59 -2.99
C SER A 40 -4.16 8.93 -3.17
N GLN A 41 -3.51 10.02 -2.80
CA GLN A 41 -4.08 11.35 -2.91
C GLN A 41 -4.21 11.80 -4.36
N ASP A 42 -3.18 11.55 -5.15
CA ASP A 42 -3.18 11.99 -6.55
C ASP A 42 -4.27 11.31 -7.38
N HIS A 43 -4.57 10.06 -7.06
CA HIS A 43 -5.55 9.28 -7.82
C HIS A 43 -6.87 9.10 -7.09
N ASN A 44 -7.00 9.75 -5.93
CA ASN A 44 -8.23 9.69 -5.14
C ASN A 44 -8.63 8.26 -4.83
N ILE A 45 -7.67 7.45 -4.46
CA ILE A 45 -7.86 6.06 -4.09
C ILE A 45 -7.56 5.92 -2.59
N LYS A 46 -8.37 5.16 -1.88
CA LYS A 46 -8.11 4.93 -0.47
C LYS A 46 -6.78 4.18 -0.31
N LEU A 47 -6.00 4.60 0.68
CA LEU A 47 -4.69 4.01 0.91
C LEU A 47 -4.76 2.50 1.05
N ARG A 48 -5.75 2.00 1.80
CA ARG A 48 -5.92 0.57 1.99
C ARG A 48 -6.20 -0.14 0.68
N ASP A 49 -7.06 0.46 -0.14
CA ASP A 49 -7.40 -0.14 -1.43
C ASP A 49 -6.20 -0.15 -2.36
N LEU A 50 -5.44 0.93 -2.35
CA LEU A 50 -4.21 1.00 -3.15
C LEU A 50 -3.23 -0.08 -2.71
N ALA A 51 -3.07 -0.26 -1.40
CA ALA A 51 -2.17 -1.27 -0.89
C ALA A 51 -2.60 -2.67 -1.31
N GLU A 52 -3.90 -2.95 -1.27
CA GLU A 52 -4.40 -4.25 -1.70
C GLU A 52 -4.09 -4.50 -3.18
N GLN A 53 -4.28 -3.50 -4.01
CA GLN A 53 -3.99 -3.65 -5.43
C GLN A 53 -2.51 -3.89 -5.67
N LEU A 54 -1.66 -3.15 -4.96
CA LEU A 54 -0.23 -3.32 -5.11
C LEU A 54 0.21 -4.72 -4.69
N VAL A 55 -0.33 -5.22 -3.59
CA VAL A 55 0.00 -6.57 -3.13
C VAL A 55 -0.49 -7.61 -4.12
N ALA A 56 -1.67 -7.41 -4.69
CA ALA A 56 -2.25 -8.39 -5.62
C ALA A 56 -1.52 -8.41 -6.95
N THR A 57 -1.15 -7.25 -7.48
CA THR A 57 -0.56 -7.16 -8.82
C THR A 57 0.94 -6.93 -8.80
N ARG A 58 1.48 -6.60 -7.64
CA ARG A 58 2.90 -6.27 -7.46
C ARG A 58 3.30 -5.01 -8.20
N SER A 59 2.35 -4.20 -8.59
CA SER A 59 2.64 -2.92 -9.24
C SER A 59 1.54 -1.93 -8.90
N LEU A 60 1.88 -0.65 -9.02
CA LEU A 60 0.89 0.40 -8.77
C LEU A 60 -0.14 0.39 -9.90
N PRO A 61 -1.40 0.69 -9.58
CA PRO A 61 -2.43 0.75 -10.63
C PRO A 61 -2.10 1.82 -11.66
N GLN A 62 -2.41 1.52 -12.90
CA GLN A 62 -2.19 2.46 -13.98
C GLN A 62 -3.50 3.14 -14.33
N PRO A 63 -3.48 4.44 -14.60
CA PRO A 63 -4.70 5.13 -15.02
C PRO A 63 -5.22 4.63 -16.34
#